data_fe2f51c573164f319a16d033085d1037
#
_entry.id   fe2f51c573164f319a16d033085d1037
#
_cell.length_a   1.000
_cell.length_b   1.000
_cell.length_c   1.000
_cell.angle_alpha   90.00
_cell.angle_beta   90.00
_cell.angle_gamma   90.00
#
_symmetry.space_group_name_H-M   'P 1'
#
loop_
_entity.id
_entity.type
_entity.pdbx_description
1 polymer ?
#
loop_
_entity_poly.entity_id
_entity_poly.type
_entity_poly.pdbx_seq_one_letter_code
_entity_poly.pdbx_strand_id
1 'polypeptide(L)'
;MSFPNRNLTFPQPLAVSADSKTQPSDMAFPSKEWKNRTAMIEPATASWDVSISEADFAKLKAGVESEDMDDKWNIWNTEESQSNNILVHYARSWTGNKLYILHVKPNDGDSGTGAKIEAITWAQNKGGIPISEEQGKKDAIIITRAVLDCEIEALPKYRFDDIWDHPAAQRVFEEQQRQQQDD
;
A
#
# COMPACT_ATOMS: atom_id res chain seq x y z
N MET A 1 29.94 78.98 10.78
CA MET A 1 30.23 77.60 11.22
C MET A 1 29.33 76.65 10.48
N SER A 2 29.86 76.03 9.43
CA SER A 2 29.09 75.13 8.59
C SER A 2 29.28 73.71 9.05
N PHE A 3 28.18 72.99 9.32
CA PHE A 3 28.19 71.56 9.62
C PHE A 3 28.19 70.75 8.38
N PRO A 4 28.99 69.68 8.24
CA PRO A 4 29.00 68.82 7.06
C PRO A 4 27.81 67.88 7.09
N ASN A 5 27.15 67.83 5.96
CA ASN A 5 26.04 66.92 5.65
C ASN A 5 26.56 65.46 5.54
N ARG A 6 26.16 64.57 6.45
CA ARG A 6 26.47 63.15 6.37
C ARG A 6 25.32 62.42 5.64
N ASN A 7 25.61 62.09 4.42
CA ASN A 7 24.76 61.15 3.66
C ASN A 7 24.80 59.78 4.33
N LEU A 8 23.75 59.43 5.01
CA LEU A 8 23.50 58.05 5.49
C LEU A 8 22.88 57.25 4.34
N THR A 9 23.71 56.49 3.66
CA THR A 9 23.27 55.49 2.69
C THR A 9 22.74 54.30 3.45
N PHE A 10 21.42 54.11 3.46
CA PHE A 10 20.80 52.88 3.96
C PHE A 10 21.04 51.77 2.94
N PRO A 11 21.46 50.56 3.39
CA PRO A 11 21.54 49.43 2.50
C PRO A 11 20.12 49.03 2.03
N GLN A 12 19.95 48.90 0.72
CA GLN A 12 18.75 48.41 0.09
C GLN A 12 18.50 46.98 0.55
N PRO A 13 17.25 46.60 0.86
CA PRO A 13 16.92 45.22 1.14
C PRO A 13 17.15 44.38 -0.11
N LEU A 14 17.91 43.31 0.06
CA LEU A 14 18.09 42.30 -0.98
C LEU A 14 16.71 41.84 -1.47
N ALA A 15 16.47 41.99 -2.76
CA ALA A 15 15.32 41.46 -3.43
C ALA A 15 15.29 39.95 -3.23
N VAL A 16 14.40 39.47 -2.36
CA VAL A 16 14.05 38.06 -2.28
C VAL A 16 13.32 37.74 -3.55
N SER A 17 13.99 37.03 -4.43
CA SER A 17 13.40 36.49 -5.65
C SER A 17 12.22 35.62 -5.27
N ALA A 18 11.02 36.12 -5.50
CA ALA A 18 9.78 35.35 -5.39
C ALA A 18 9.65 34.51 -6.67
N ASP A 19 10.36 33.39 -6.69
CA ASP A 19 10.16 32.34 -7.67
C ASP A 19 10.18 31.00 -6.96
N SER A 20 9.03 30.57 -6.54
CA SER A 20 8.57 29.20 -6.57
C SER A 20 7.08 29.20 -6.26
N LYS A 21 6.28 29.55 -7.25
CA LYS A 21 4.95 28.97 -7.35
C LYS A 21 5.16 27.48 -7.60
N THR A 22 5.24 26.71 -6.52
CA THR A 22 5.03 25.26 -6.58
C THR A 22 3.60 25.07 -7.04
N GLN A 23 3.43 24.78 -8.33
CA GLN A 23 2.14 24.42 -8.89
C GLN A 23 1.70 23.10 -8.26
N PRO A 24 0.40 22.87 -8.04
CA PRO A 24 -0.13 21.59 -7.55
C PRO A 24 0.16 20.40 -8.47
N SER A 25 0.67 20.63 -9.68
CA SER A 25 1.06 19.60 -10.63
C SER A 25 2.37 18.86 -10.30
N ASP A 26 3.14 19.32 -9.30
CA ASP A 26 4.38 18.66 -8.88
C ASP A 26 4.18 17.56 -7.83
N MET A 27 2.94 17.22 -7.49
CA MET A 27 2.63 15.91 -6.89
C MET A 27 2.60 14.85 -7.99
N ALA A 28 3.73 14.70 -8.69
CA ALA A 28 3.93 13.57 -9.57
C ALA A 28 3.81 12.31 -8.72
N PHE A 29 2.86 11.44 -9.06
CA PHE A 29 2.79 10.09 -8.52
C PHE A 29 4.19 9.48 -8.57
N PRO A 30 4.64 8.81 -7.52
CA PRO A 30 5.99 8.30 -7.50
C PRO A 30 6.22 7.46 -8.75
N SER A 31 7.22 7.85 -9.54
CA SER A 31 7.67 7.12 -10.72
C SER A 31 7.88 5.64 -10.38
N LYS A 32 7.92 4.74 -11.37
CA LYS A 32 8.12 3.27 -11.21
C LYS A 32 9.17 2.81 -10.19
N GLU A 33 9.97 3.72 -9.67
CA GLU A 33 10.96 3.49 -8.60
C GLU A 33 10.34 3.09 -7.25
N TRP A 34 9.04 3.37 -6.97
CA TRP A 34 8.39 2.97 -5.72
C TRP A 34 8.38 1.44 -5.53
N LYS A 35 8.39 0.66 -6.62
CA LYS A 35 8.45 -0.81 -6.59
C LYS A 35 9.65 -1.35 -5.81
N ASN A 36 10.74 -0.57 -5.76
CA ASN A 36 12.00 -0.98 -5.13
C ASN A 36 12.30 -0.24 -3.81
N ARG A 37 11.48 0.75 -3.41
CA ARG A 37 11.88 1.72 -2.38
C ARG A 37 11.72 1.24 -0.95
N THR A 38 10.80 0.34 -0.66
CA THR A 38 10.51 0.07 0.76
C THR A 38 10.53 -1.42 1.03
N ALA A 39 11.49 -1.85 1.85
CA ALA A 39 11.41 -3.15 2.47
C ALA A 39 10.14 -3.21 3.35
N MET A 40 9.49 -4.37 3.41
CA MET A 40 8.37 -4.57 4.32
C MET A 40 8.88 -4.43 5.77
N ILE A 41 8.14 -3.68 6.59
CA ILE A 41 8.48 -3.47 8.00
C ILE A 41 7.99 -4.65 8.81
N GLU A 42 8.88 -5.25 9.62
CA GLU A 42 8.57 -6.37 10.53
C GLU A 42 7.76 -7.49 9.82
N PRO A 43 8.28 -8.09 8.74
CA PRO A 43 7.54 -9.10 8.01
C PRO A 43 7.33 -10.37 8.84
N ALA A 44 6.17 -10.98 8.71
CA ALA A 44 5.89 -12.35 9.11
C ALA A 44 5.37 -13.13 7.91
N THR A 45 5.65 -14.41 7.87
CA THR A 45 5.19 -15.31 6.79
C THR A 45 4.48 -16.50 7.38
N ALA A 46 3.34 -16.86 6.79
CA ALA A 46 2.58 -18.05 7.14
C ALA A 46 2.18 -18.82 5.88
N SER A 47 2.08 -20.13 6.02
CA SER A 47 1.56 -20.98 4.95
C SER A 47 0.09 -20.69 4.67
N TRP A 48 -0.31 -20.81 3.38
CA TRP A 48 -1.69 -20.59 2.99
C TRP A 48 -2.03 -21.44 1.77
N ASP A 49 -2.65 -22.54 1.99
CA ASP A 49 -2.97 -23.52 0.95
C ASP A 49 -4.31 -23.17 0.28
N VAL A 50 -4.29 -22.30 -0.73
CA VAL A 50 -5.51 -21.84 -1.43
C VAL A 50 -5.37 -22.02 -2.93
N SER A 51 -6.24 -22.83 -3.54
CA SER A 51 -6.32 -22.95 -5.00
C SER A 51 -7.06 -21.75 -5.59
N ILE A 52 -6.57 -21.22 -6.69
CA ILE A 52 -7.17 -20.11 -7.44
C ILE A 52 -7.37 -20.52 -8.91
N SER A 53 -8.41 -19.94 -9.52
CA SER A 53 -8.74 -20.16 -10.92
C SER A 53 -7.68 -19.58 -11.86
N GLU A 54 -7.65 -20.01 -13.12
CA GLU A 54 -6.80 -19.40 -14.14
C GLU A 54 -7.14 -17.92 -14.35
N ALA A 55 -8.42 -17.58 -14.30
CA ALA A 55 -8.88 -16.19 -14.44
C ALA A 55 -8.36 -15.31 -13.31
N ASP A 56 -8.44 -15.76 -12.05
CA ASP A 56 -7.90 -15.03 -10.91
C ASP A 56 -6.37 -14.94 -10.98
N PHE A 57 -5.71 -16.02 -11.39
CA PHE A 57 -4.26 -16.02 -11.57
C PHE A 57 -3.81 -15.02 -12.65
N ALA A 58 -4.53 -14.94 -13.76
CA ALA A 58 -4.26 -13.94 -14.81
C ALA A 58 -4.40 -12.50 -14.29
N LYS A 59 -5.44 -12.22 -13.49
CA LYS A 59 -5.65 -10.91 -12.86
C LYS A 59 -4.54 -10.57 -11.84
N LEU A 60 -4.13 -11.53 -11.02
CA LEU A 60 -3.00 -11.36 -10.11
C LEU A 60 -1.69 -11.06 -10.86
N LYS A 61 -1.46 -11.74 -12.00
CA LYS A 61 -0.29 -11.48 -12.86
C LYS A 61 -0.34 -10.12 -13.53
N ALA A 62 -1.51 -9.65 -13.93
CA ALA A 62 -1.67 -8.33 -14.52
C ALA A 62 -1.34 -7.24 -13.49
N GLY A 63 -1.79 -7.41 -12.24
CA GLY A 63 -1.65 -6.40 -11.21
C GLY A 63 -2.42 -5.13 -11.54
N VAL A 64 -2.17 -4.06 -10.79
CA VAL A 64 -2.72 -2.72 -11.02
C VAL A 64 -1.75 -1.66 -10.52
N GLU A 65 -1.65 -0.58 -11.26
CA GLU A 65 -0.93 0.64 -10.87
C GLU A 65 -1.96 1.76 -10.64
N SER A 66 -1.85 2.48 -9.52
CA SER A 66 -2.73 3.59 -9.21
C SER A 66 -2.60 4.68 -10.28
N GLU A 67 -3.72 5.17 -10.79
CA GLU A 67 -3.78 6.21 -11.83
C GLU A 67 -4.12 7.57 -11.23
N ASP A 68 -4.81 7.60 -10.11
CA ASP A 68 -5.22 8.84 -9.44
C ASP A 68 -5.11 8.78 -7.90
N MET A 69 -5.56 9.86 -7.23
CA MET A 69 -5.48 9.99 -5.77
C MET A 69 -6.48 9.12 -5.02
N ASP A 70 -7.51 8.62 -5.67
CA ASP A 70 -8.52 7.77 -5.05
C ASP A 70 -8.07 6.30 -5.06
N ASP A 71 -7.15 5.94 -5.94
CA ASP A 71 -6.54 4.62 -5.98
C ASP A 71 -5.59 4.44 -4.79
N LYS A 72 -5.94 3.54 -3.90
CA LYS A 72 -5.23 3.35 -2.63
C LYS A 72 -4.15 2.28 -2.68
N TRP A 73 -4.09 1.51 -3.76
CA TRP A 73 -3.25 0.35 -3.88
C TRP A 73 -2.50 0.28 -5.19
N ASN A 74 -1.24 -0.13 -5.08
CA ASN A 74 -0.43 -0.64 -6.18
C ASN A 74 -0.22 -2.13 -5.96
N ILE A 75 -0.50 -2.93 -6.99
CA ILE A 75 -0.31 -4.38 -6.95
C ILE A 75 0.53 -4.78 -8.17
N TRP A 76 1.64 -5.45 -7.93
CA TRP A 76 2.54 -5.92 -9.00
C TRP A 76 3.15 -7.26 -8.62
N ASN A 77 3.76 -7.92 -9.56
CA ASN A 77 4.42 -9.19 -9.33
C ASN A 77 5.90 -9.17 -9.67
N THR A 78 6.63 -10.09 -9.05
CA THR A 78 8.01 -10.43 -9.37
C THR A 78 8.14 -11.94 -9.40
N GLU A 79 9.00 -12.46 -10.28
CA GLU A 79 9.33 -13.88 -10.31
C GLU A 79 10.40 -14.19 -9.28
N GLU A 80 10.26 -15.31 -8.59
CA GLU A 80 11.28 -15.80 -7.68
C GLU A 80 12.29 -16.65 -8.45
N SER A 81 13.55 -16.21 -8.45
CA SER A 81 14.58 -16.73 -9.36
C SER A 81 14.93 -18.23 -9.19
N GLN A 82 14.51 -18.86 -8.09
CA GLN A 82 14.84 -20.25 -7.76
C GLN A 82 13.65 -21.19 -7.74
N SER A 83 12.46 -20.65 -7.75
CA SER A 83 11.21 -21.39 -7.79
C SER A 83 10.36 -20.78 -8.90
N ASN A 84 9.50 -21.57 -9.54
CA ASN A 84 8.57 -21.03 -10.53
C ASN A 84 7.46 -20.18 -9.86
N ASN A 85 7.71 -19.67 -8.66
CA ASN A 85 6.76 -18.91 -7.87
C ASN A 85 6.72 -17.46 -8.31
N ILE A 86 5.54 -16.88 -8.19
CA ILE A 86 5.29 -15.46 -8.41
C ILE A 86 4.98 -14.82 -7.07
N LEU A 87 5.70 -13.75 -6.74
CA LEU A 87 5.43 -12.93 -5.57
C LEU A 87 4.54 -11.76 -5.99
N VAL A 88 3.32 -11.72 -5.49
CA VAL A 88 2.37 -10.62 -5.74
C VAL A 88 2.44 -9.64 -4.58
N HIS A 89 2.94 -8.44 -4.84
CA HIS A 89 3.19 -7.39 -3.85
C HIS A 89 2.01 -6.43 -3.79
N TYR A 90 1.63 -6.06 -2.58
CA TYR A 90 0.59 -5.08 -2.29
C TYR A 90 1.20 -3.91 -1.51
N ALA A 91 1.14 -2.72 -2.05
CA ALA A 91 1.63 -1.52 -1.40
C ALA A 91 0.60 -0.38 -1.45
N ARG A 92 0.65 0.48 -0.44
CA ARG A 92 -0.11 1.73 -0.47
C ARG A 92 0.43 2.64 -1.56
N SER A 93 -0.44 3.15 -2.42
CA SER A 93 -0.08 4.02 -3.53
C SER A 93 0.68 5.27 -3.08
N TRP A 94 0.23 5.90 -1.99
CA TRP A 94 0.77 7.16 -1.49
C TRP A 94 2.11 7.06 -0.77
N THR A 95 2.30 5.98 -0.02
CA THR A 95 3.51 5.81 0.80
C THR A 95 4.52 4.85 0.20
N GLY A 96 4.10 3.99 -0.73
CA GLY A 96 4.88 2.89 -1.26
C GLY A 96 5.14 1.77 -0.23
N ASN A 97 4.54 1.85 0.97
CA ASN A 97 4.72 0.84 2.01
C ASN A 97 4.13 -0.50 1.57
N LYS A 98 4.97 -1.53 1.48
CA LYS A 98 4.54 -2.90 1.21
C LYS A 98 3.88 -3.47 2.45
N LEU A 99 2.63 -3.91 2.31
CA LEU A 99 1.86 -4.47 3.42
C LEU A 99 1.65 -5.96 3.31
N TYR A 100 1.48 -6.49 2.09
CA TYR A 100 1.27 -7.91 1.85
C TYR A 100 2.08 -8.40 0.65
N ILE A 101 2.48 -9.68 0.69
CA ILE A 101 3.04 -10.41 -0.44
C ILE A 101 2.36 -11.77 -0.47
N LEU A 102 1.69 -12.11 -1.56
CA LEU A 102 1.19 -13.46 -1.80
C LEU A 102 2.26 -14.25 -2.56
N HIS A 103 2.55 -15.46 -2.07
CA HIS A 103 3.42 -16.41 -2.73
C HIS A 103 2.55 -17.35 -3.55
N VAL A 104 2.59 -17.19 -4.87
CA VAL A 104 1.70 -17.89 -5.79
C VAL A 104 2.51 -18.84 -6.66
N LYS A 105 2.17 -20.10 -6.60
CA LYS A 105 2.76 -21.15 -7.43
C LYS A 105 1.82 -21.48 -8.58
N PRO A 106 2.24 -21.28 -9.85
CA PRO A 106 1.49 -21.77 -10.98
C PRO A 106 1.34 -23.30 -10.92
N ASN A 107 0.21 -23.83 -11.35
CA ASN A 107 0.08 -25.28 -11.48
C ASN A 107 0.96 -25.76 -12.63
N ASP A 108 1.84 -26.73 -12.35
CA ASP A 108 2.69 -27.35 -13.36
C ASP A 108 1.87 -28.33 -14.20
N GLY A 109 1.72 -28.05 -15.50
CA GLY A 109 1.33 -29.02 -16.55
C GLY A 109 -0.02 -29.70 -16.36
N ASP A 110 -0.23 -30.81 -16.97
CA ASP A 110 -1.38 -31.68 -17.22
C ASP A 110 -2.61 -31.71 -16.29
N SER A 111 -2.60 -31.13 -15.12
CA SER A 111 -3.63 -31.30 -14.08
C SER A 111 -4.54 -30.12 -13.82
N GLY A 112 -4.36 -28.98 -14.46
CA GLY A 112 -5.26 -27.86 -14.18
C GLY A 112 -4.73 -26.51 -14.55
N THR A 113 -5.60 -25.74 -15.13
CA THR A 113 -5.48 -24.30 -15.32
C THR A 113 -5.64 -23.63 -13.97
N GLY A 114 -4.76 -22.67 -13.65
CA GLY A 114 -4.81 -21.92 -12.40
C GLY A 114 -3.51 -21.95 -11.61
N ALA A 115 -3.57 -21.61 -10.34
CA ALA A 115 -2.43 -21.55 -9.46
C ALA A 115 -2.85 -21.84 -8.01
N LYS A 116 -1.86 -21.84 -7.12
CA LYS A 116 -2.04 -22.02 -5.69
C LYS A 116 -1.35 -20.90 -4.94
N ILE A 117 -2.03 -20.28 -4.00
CA ILE A 117 -1.40 -19.39 -3.02
C ILE A 117 -0.81 -20.29 -1.92
N GLU A 118 0.51 -20.42 -1.85
CA GLU A 118 1.19 -21.29 -0.90
C GLU A 118 1.45 -20.60 0.44
N ALA A 119 1.65 -19.28 0.42
CA ALA A 119 1.95 -18.50 1.62
C ALA A 119 1.54 -17.04 1.46
N ILE A 120 1.47 -16.36 2.59
CA ILE A 120 1.38 -14.91 2.69
C ILE A 120 2.48 -14.37 3.58
N THR A 121 3.09 -13.27 3.16
CA THR A 121 3.94 -12.43 4.01
C THR A 121 3.23 -11.11 4.27
N TRP A 122 3.19 -10.65 5.51
CA TRP A 122 2.53 -9.40 5.88
C TRP A 122 3.37 -8.56 6.83
N ALA A 123 3.17 -7.25 6.84
CA ALA A 123 3.75 -6.34 7.79
C ALA A 123 2.99 -6.44 9.13
N GLN A 124 3.68 -6.82 10.21
CA GLN A 124 3.04 -7.08 11.51
C GLN A 124 2.63 -5.81 12.25
N ASN A 125 3.24 -4.66 11.92
CA ASN A 125 2.97 -3.37 12.57
C ASN A 125 3.11 -3.42 14.12
N LYS A 126 4.18 -4.04 14.63
CA LYS A 126 4.40 -4.23 16.08
C LYS A 126 4.50 -2.92 16.87
N GLY A 127 4.95 -1.84 16.23
CA GLY A 127 5.01 -0.50 16.84
C GLY A 127 3.68 0.23 16.93
N GLY A 128 2.63 -0.31 16.33
CA GLY A 128 1.27 0.23 16.33
C GLY A 128 0.25 -0.80 16.80
N ILE A 129 -0.77 -1.03 15.99
CA ILE A 129 -1.76 -2.10 16.22
C ILE A 129 -1.26 -3.35 15.50
N PRO A 130 -0.90 -4.42 16.24
CA PRO A 130 -0.38 -5.63 15.62
C PRO A 130 -1.41 -6.27 14.68
N ILE A 131 -0.95 -6.69 13.50
CA ILE A 131 -1.76 -7.42 12.53
C ILE A 131 -1.45 -8.91 12.68
N SER A 132 -2.46 -9.69 13.04
CA SER A 132 -2.36 -11.14 13.12
C SER A 132 -2.30 -11.79 11.74
N GLU A 133 -1.91 -13.07 11.69
CA GLU A 133 -1.97 -13.88 10.46
C GLU A 133 -3.37 -13.90 9.85
N GLU A 134 -4.39 -14.15 10.67
CA GLU A 134 -5.78 -14.19 10.22
C GLU A 134 -6.21 -12.86 9.59
N GLN A 135 -5.89 -11.75 10.27
CA GLN A 135 -6.20 -10.42 9.76
C GLN A 135 -5.47 -10.13 8.46
N GLY A 136 -4.17 -10.46 8.38
CA GLY A 136 -3.38 -10.27 7.17
C GLY A 136 -3.94 -11.06 5.98
N LYS A 137 -4.36 -12.30 6.19
CA LYS A 137 -5.03 -13.13 5.18
C LYS A 137 -6.36 -12.53 4.74
N LYS A 138 -7.20 -12.10 5.68
CA LYS A 138 -8.49 -11.47 5.42
C LYS A 138 -8.32 -10.19 4.60
N ASP A 139 -7.44 -9.30 5.02
CA ASP A 139 -7.18 -8.02 4.35
C ASP A 139 -6.68 -8.22 2.92
N ALA A 140 -5.70 -9.12 2.73
CA ALA A 140 -5.16 -9.40 1.41
C ALA A 140 -6.25 -9.88 0.43
N ILE A 141 -7.19 -10.73 0.87
CA ILE A 141 -8.29 -11.21 0.02
C ILE A 141 -9.30 -10.11 -0.27
N ILE A 142 -9.67 -9.32 0.71
CA ILE A 142 -10.58 -8.19 0.51
C ILE A 142 -10.01 -7.22 -0.53
N ILE A 143 -8.72 -6.88 -0.41
CA ILE A 143 -8.05 -6.00 -1.35
C ILE A 143 -7.98 -6.65 -2.74
N THR A 144 -7.60 -7.92 -2.82
CA THR A 144 -7.53 -8.67 -4.09
C THR A 144 -8.86 -8.68 -4.82
N ARG A 145 -9.96 -8.91 -4.10
CA ARG A 145 -11.30 -8.89 -4.69
C ARG A 145 -11.73 -7.49 -5.10
N ALA A 146 -11.51 -6.50 -4.24
CA ALA A 146 -11.96 -5.13 -4.48
C ALA A 146 -11.18 -4.42 -5.60
N VAL A 147 -9.88 -4.71 -5.74
CA VAL A 147 -8.98 -3.98 -6.62
C VAL A 147 -8.71 -4.73 -7.93
N LEU A 148 -8.58 -6.05 -7.87
CA LEU A 148 -8.31 -6.89 -9.05
C LEU A 148 -9.55 -7.62 -9.57
N ASP A 149 -10.70 -7.47 -8.92
CA ASP A 149 -11.95 -8.16 -9.27
C ASP A 149 -11.76 -9.69 -9.33
N CYS A 150 -10.92 -10.25 -8.46
CA CYS A 150 -10.74 -11.68 -8.31
C CYS A 150 -11.87 -12.28 -7.48
N GLU A 151 -12.26 -13.53 -7.79
CA GLU A 151 -13.31 -14.19 -7.03
C GLU A 151 -12.77 -15.01 -5.85
N ILE A 152 -11.71 -15.76 -6.06
CA ILE A 152 -11.07 -16.68 -5.10
C ILE A 152 -12.14 -17.52 -4.37
N GLU A 153 -12.84 -18.34 -5.12
CA GLU A 153 -14.00 -19.11 -4.65
C GLU A 153 -13.71 -20.01 -3.45
N ALA A 154 -12.47 -20.46 -3.30
CA ALA A 154 -12.04 -21.33 -2.20
C ALA A 154 -12.11 -20.63 -0.80
N LEU A 155 -12.29 -19.32 -0.75
CA LEU A 155 -12.32 -18.54 0.50
C LEU A 155 -13.68 -17.89 0.74
N PRO A 156 -14.03 -17.67 2.04
CA PRO A 156 -15.29 -17.02 2.41
C PRO A 156 -15.46 -15.67 1.71
N LYS A 157 -16.70 -15.34 1.36
CA LYS A 157 -17.02 -13.98 0.87
C LYS A 157 -17.09 -13.04 2.05
N TYR A 158 -16.01 -12.29 2.27
CA TYR A 158 -16.00 -11.20 3.24
C TYR A 158 -16.85 -10.05 2.71
N ARG A 159 -17.60 -9.40 3.60
CA ARG A 159 -18.31 -8.16 3.28
C ARG A 159 -17.33 -7.00 3.37
N PHE A 160 -17.60 -5.93 2.62
CA PHE A 160 -16.79 -4.70 2.72
C PHE A 160 -16.82 -4.13 4.15
N ASP A 161 -17.93 -4.28 4.85
CA ASP A 161 -18.07 -3.91 6.27
C ASP A 161 -17.13 -4.68 7.19
N ASP A 162 -16.66 -5.86 6.78
CA ASP A 162 -15.70 -6.66 7.54
C ASP A 162 -14.30 -6.01 7.61
N ILE A 163 -14.03 -4.97 6.81
CA ILE A 163 -12.83 -4.13 6.95
C ILE A 163 -12.86 -3.36 8.27
N TRP A 164 -14.05 -3.01 8.79
CA TRP A 164 -14.22 -2.33 10.06
C TRP A 164 -13.85 -3.19 11.28
N ASP A 165 -13.75 -4.51 11.09
CA ASP A 165 -13.20 -5.40 12.12
C ASP A 165 -11.68 -5.27 12.26
N HIS A 166 -11.04 -4.50 11.40
CA HIS A 166 -9.61 -4.23 11.52
C HIS A 166 -9.35 -3.51 12.85
N PRO A 167 -8.39 -3.99 13.69
CA PRO A 167 -8.15 -3.44 15.02
C PRO A 167 -7.88 -1.93 15.04
N ALA A 168 -7.31 -1.38 13.96
CA ALA A 168 -7.10 0.05 13.81
C ALA A 168 -8.41 0.82 13.66
N ALA A 169 -9.38 0.29 12.91
CA ALA A 169 -10.69 0.91 12.73
C ALA A 169 -11.49 0.89 14.04
N GLN A 170 -11.44 -0.22 14.77
CA GLN A 170 -12.10 -0.35 16.08
C GLN A 170 -11.58 0.68 17.09
N ARG A 171 -10.26 0.89 17.17
CA ARG A 171 -9.68 1.91 18.07
C ARG A 171 -10.12 3.32 17.73
N VAL A 172 -10.13 3.69 16.46
CA VAL A 172 -10.61 5.02 16.04
C VAL A 172 -12.07 5.21 16.45
N PHE A 173 -12.88 4.18 16.27
CA PHE A 173 -14.30 4.23 16.65
C PHE A 173 -14.48 4.34 18.18
N GLU A 174 -13.72 3.58 18.97
CA GLU A 174 -13.73 3.68 20.43
C GLU A 174 -13.25 5.03 20.96
N GLU A 175 -12.23 5.62 20.34
CA GLU A 175 -11.74 6.96 20.68
C GLU A 175 -12.77 8.04 20.38
N GLN A 176 -13.47 7.95 19.24
CA GLN A 176 -14.53 8.86 18.88
C GLN A 176 -15.73 8.76 19.85
N GLN A 177 -16.10 7.56 20.26
CA GLN A 177 -17.16 7.37 21.25
C GLN A 177 -16.80 7.96 22.61
N ARG A 178 -15.54 7.81 23.08
CA ARG A 178 -15.08 8.40 24.33
C ARG A 178 -15.16 9.92 24.32
N GLN A 179 -14.75 10.56 23.22
CA GLN A 179 -14.80 12.01 23.08
C GLN A 179 -16.23 12.56 23.10
N GLN A 180 -17.22 11.79 22.64
CA GLN A 180 -18.63 12.18 22.66
C GLN A 180 -19.31 11.99 24.02
N GLN A 181 -18.70 11.24 24.96
CA GLN A 181 -19.24 11.02 26.31
C GLN A 181 -18.69 12.03 27.33
N ASP A 182 -17.61 12.72 27.01
CA ASP A 182 -16.96 13.71 27.87
C ASP A 182 -17.43 15.16 27.60
N ASP A 183 -18.32 15.38 26.64
CA ASP A 183 -19.02 16.64 26.33
C ASP A 183 -20.45 16.64 26.90
#